data_ec4e1d3d75d58524cb2560a8ab28a23e
#
_entry.id   ec4e1d3d75d58524cb2560a8ab28a23e
#
_cell.length_a   1.000
_cell.length_b   1.000
_cell.length_c   1.000
_cell.angle_alpha   90.00
_cell.angle_beta   90.00
_cell.angle_gamma   90.00
#
_symmetry.space_group_name_H-M   'P 1'
#
loop_
_entity.id
_entity.type
_entity.pdbx_description
1 polymer ?
#
loop_
_entity_poly.entity_id
_entity_poly.type
_entity_poly.pdbx_seq_one_letter_code
_entity_poly.pdbx_strand_id
1 'polypeptide(L)'
;MKKKGIILCVVLGVALLVGGGAYVYANSQPAPAVAVKTTPLSKATLQNTISATGVIESYTKVKVSDTSNDNIEKIYVSVGQWVAKDDWLCQLYNKADDSYSYVKATTSGTITAMNAVKGNPANGELFTIEDTNDLKVRGKVKEADLNHIHDNMPVLVKADATGDKIFPGNLSKIAPTAIKSEAAANAAATKAEFEIEVDLPADVTGLKIGMTTRLNIISEERADVFCVPFEALVVNDAGQTSVYVAKENPVEQGSYTVEAIPVTTGLETDSLIEIAGDQLSEGLAIISQPQTVSPGMAVSVEAGV
;
A
#
# COMPACT_ATOMS: atom_id res chain seq x y z
N MET A 1 90.55 11.28 -24.74
CA MET A 1 89.24 11.71 -25.12
C MET A 1 88.19 10.57 -25.16
N LYS A 2 88.54 9.28 -25.17
CA LYS A 2 87.55 8.14 -25.26
C LYS A 2 86.78 7.80 -23.95
N LYS A 3 87.30 8.12 -22.76
CA LYS A 3 86.65 7.78 -21.49
C LYS A 3 85.46 8.68 -21.12
N LYS A 4 85.43 9.96 -21.60
CA LYS A 4 84.27 10.88 -21.31
C LYS A 4 83.02 10.54 -22.10
N GLY A 5 83.16 9.94 -23.33
CA GLY A 5 81.98 9.53 -24.13
C GLY A 5 81.25 8.31 -23.56
N ILE A 6 82.00 7.36 -22.96
CA ILE A 6 81.41 6.15 -22.37
C ILE A 6 80.59 6.48 -21.12
N ILE A 7 81.08 7.42 -20.30
CA ILE A 7 80.36 7.86 -19.09
C ILE A 7 79.08 8.61 -19.48
N LEU A 8 79.12 9.42 -20.54
CA LEU A 8 77.95 10.13 -21.02
C LEU A 8 76.82 9.16 -21.53
N CYS A 9 77.20 8.11 -22.26
CA CYS A 9 76.28 7.09 -22.76
C CYS A 9 75.68 6.26 -21.64
N VAL A 10 76.47 5.93 -20.59
CA VAL A 10 75.95 5.19 -19.42
C VAL A 10 74.95 6.03 -18.61
N VAL A 11 75.24 7.33 -18.40
CA VAL A 11 74.34 8.25 -17.69
C VAL A 11 73.06 8.47 -18.48
N LEU A 12 73.12 8.61 -19.80
CA LEU A 12 71.89 8.70 -20.65
C LEU A 12 71.13 7.40 -20.67
N GLY A 13 71.73 6.24 -20.67
CA GLY A 13 71.06 4.94 -20.58
C GLY A 13 70.35 4.73 -19.25
N VAL A 14 70.97 5.11 -18.13
CA VAL A 14 70.38 5.04 -16.80
C VAL A 14 69.19 6.04 -16.66
N ALA A 15 69.33 7.27 -17.22
CA ALA A 15 68.28 8.26 -17.23
C ALA A 15 67.03 7.79 -18.04
N LEU A 16 67.27 7.10 -19.18
CA LEU A 16 66.17 6.48 -19.97
C LEU A 16 65.48 5.30 -19.25
N LEU A 17 66.26 4.46 -18.54
CA LEU A 17 65.72 3.36 -17.77
C LEU A 17 64.94 3.85 -16.54
N VAL A 18 65.40 4.85 -15.82
CA VAL A 18 64.72 5.43 -14.67
C VAL A 18 63.55 6.26 -15.14
N GLY A 19 63.64 7.06 -16.20
CA GLY A 19 62.52 7.82 -16.76
C GLY A 19 61.47 6.94 -17.40
N GLY A 20 61.92 5.89 -18.13
CA GLY A 20 60.98 4.88 -18.68
C GLY A 20 60.30 4.07 -17.61
N GLY A 21 61.03 3.65 -16.57
CA GLY A 21 60.49 2.93 -15.43
C GLY A 21 59.47 3.77 -14.62
N ALA A 22 59.78 5.05 -14.37
CA ALA A 22 58.90 6.00 -13.70
C ALA A 22 57.63 6.31 -14.51
N TYR A 23 57.78 6.44 -15.86
CA TYR A 23 56.63 6.65 -16.75
C TYR A 23 55.72 5.43 -16.81
N VAL A 24 56.24 4.22 -16.86
CA VAL A 24 55.46 2.97 -16.81
C VAL A 24 54.83 2.82 -15.45
N TYR A 25 55.51 3.12 -14.35
CA TYR A 25 54.96 3.03 -12.99
C TYR A 25 53.86 4.06 -12.74
N ALA A 26 54.03 5.30 -13.23
CA ALA A 26 52.98 6.34 -13.10
C ALA A 26 51.75 6.04 -13.95
N ASN A 27 51.92 5.34 -15.09
CA ASN A 27 50.78 4.95 -15.95
C ASN A 27 50.14 3.60 -15.54
N SER A 28 50.79 2.87 -14.61
CA SER A 28 50.28 1.60 -14.08
C SER A 28 49.50 1.75 -12.79
N GLN A 29 49.34 2.99 -12.27
CA GLN A 29 48.45 3.18 -11.12
C GLN A 29 46.99 2.99 -11.58
N PRO A 30 46.26 2.05 -10.99
CA PRO A 30 44.83 1.90 -11.30
C PRO A 30 44.14 3.23 -11.03
N ALA A 31 43.27 3.63 -11.93
CA ALA A 31 42.40 4.81 -11.71
C ALA A 31 41.73 4.69 -10.35
N PRO A 32 41.61 5.81 -9.60
CA PRO A 32 40.95 5.75 -8.30
C PRO A 32 39.55 5.12 -8.45
N ALA A 33 39.31 4.02 -7.73
CA ALA A 33 38.04 3.33 -7.77
C ALA A 33 36.93 4.27 -7.30
N VAL A 34 35.88 4.42 -8.10
CA VAL A 34 34.72 5.21 -7.74
C VAL A 34 33.95 4.49 -6.63
N ALA A 35 33.68 5.16 -5.52
CA ALA A 35 32.89 4.60 -4.45
C ALA A 35 31.43 4.52 -4.87
N VAL A 36 30.83 3.33 -4.77
CA VAL A 36 29.44 3.09 -5.11
C VAL A 36 28.68 2.46 -3.93
N LYS A 37 27.43 2.86 -3.78
CA LYS A 37 26.50 2.21 -2.84
C LYS A 37 25.86 1.01 -3.53
N THR A 38 25.83 -0.12 -2.82
CA THR A 38 25.16 -1.32 -3.32
C THR A 38 24.07 -1.77 -2.37
N THR A 39 23.03 -2.36 -2.94
CA THR A 39 21.97 -3.02 -2.21
C THR A 39 21.95 -4.49 -2.63
N PRO A 40 21.92 -5.44 -1.68
CA PRO A 40 21.81 -6.85 -2.04
C PRO A 40 20.45 -7.12 -2.70
N LEU A 41 20.48 -7.78 -3.84
CA LEU A 41 19.26 -8.19 -4.53
C LEU A 41 18.51 -9.22 -3.66
N SER A 42 17.28 -8.94 -3.36
CA SER A 42 16.39 -9.81 -2.61
C SER A 42 15.07 -9.96 -3.33
N LYS A 43 14.38 -11.05 -3.02
CA LYS A 43 13.01 -11.25 -3.46
C LYS A 43 12.03 -10.61 -2.50
N ALA A 44 10.97 -10.05 -3.05
CA ALA A 44 9.88 -9.46 -2.27
C ALA A 44 8.53 -9.71 -2.96
N THR A 45 7.47 -9.48 -2.23
CA THR A 45 6.12 -9.41 -2.81
C THR A 45 5.85 -7.97 -3.21
N LEU A 46 5.60 -7.75 -4.48
CA LEU A 46 5.16 -6.47 -5.02
C LEU A 46 3.64 -6.45 -5.14
N GLN A 47 3.03 -5.36 -4.71
CA GLN A 47 1.60 -5.15 -4.80
C GLN A 47 1.30 -3.78 -5.38
N ASN A 48 0.45 -3.74 -6.39
CA ASN A 48 -0.16 -2.51 -6.86
C ASN A 48 -1.49 -2.33 -6.14
N THR A 49 -1.70 -1.16 -5.54
CA THR A 49 -2.88 -0.92 -4.72
C THR A 49 -3.62 0.34 -5.15
N ILE A 50 -4.95 0.25 -5.12
CA ILE A 50 -5.85 1.38 -5.32
C ILE A 50 -6.35 1.81 -3.95
N SER A 51 -6.07 3.07 -3.59
CA SER A 51 -6.47 3.64 -2.31
C SER A 51 -7.87 4.21 -2.36
N ALA A 52 -8.69 3.82 -1.38
CA ALA A 52 -10.03 4.33 -1.18
C ALA A 52 -10.28 4.66 0.29
N THR A 53 -11.34 5.38 0.57
CA THR A 53 -11.80 5.65 1.93
C THR A 53 -13.18 5.07 2.15
N GLY A 54 -13.46 4.63 3.36
CA GLY A 54 -14.75 4.04 3.68
C GLY A 54 -15.17 4.26 5.12
N VAL A 55 -16.36 3.78 5.44
CA VAL A 55 -16.94 3.78 6.79
C VAL A 55 -17.42 2.38 7.10
N ILE A 56 -17.19 1.95 8.33
CA ILE A 56 -17.66 0.64 8.81
C ILE A 56 -19.17 0.72 9.04
N GLU A 57 -19.87 -0.23 8.47
CA GLU A 57 -21.32 -0.41 8.63
C GLU A 57 -21.65 -1.85 9.03
N SER A 58 -22.82 -2.04 9.58
CA SER A 58 -23.39 -3.39 9.79
C SER A 58 -24.04 -3.89 8.51
N TYR A 59 -23.95 -5.20 8.27
CA TYR A 59 -24.77 -5.85 7.26
C TYR A 59 -26.27 -5.76 7.59
N THR A 60 -26.60 -5.91 8.87
CA THR A 60 -27.96 -5.85 9.36
C THR A 60 -28.21 -4.53 10.07
N LYS A 61 -28.94 -3.65 9.41
CA LYS A 61 -29.41 -2.37 9.97
C LYS A 61 -30.91 -2.28 9.81
N VAL A 62 -31.63 -2.36 10.92
CA VAL A 62 -33.08 -2.33 10.92
C VAL A 62 -33.58 -1.15 11.74
N LYS A 63 -34.43 -0.35 11.12
CA LYS A 63 -35.11 0.77 11.73
C LYS A 63 -36.50 0.30 12.22
N VAL A 64 -36.71 0.38 13.51
CA VAL A 64 -38.02 0.10 14.12
C VAL A 64 -38.76 1.41 14.24
N SER A 65 -39.84 1.52 13.47
CA SER A 65 -40.66 2.74 13.39
C SER A 65 -42.07 2.47 13.87
N ASP A 66 -42.73 3.48 14.42
CA ASP A 66 -44.13 3.49 14.73
C ASP A 66 -44.76 4.81 14.24
N THR A 67 -46.02 4.76 13.82
CA THR A 67 -46.77 5.90 13.29
C THR A 67 -48.13 6.04 13.93
N SER A 68 -48.37 5.35 15.04
CA SER A 68 -49.67 5.39 15.77
C SER A 68 -49.95 6.75 16.35
N ASN A 69 -48.92 7.54 16.61
CA ASN A 69 -48.98 8.80 17.33
C ASN A 69 -49.40 8.65 18.80
N ASP A 70 -49.35 7.43 19.34
CA ASP A 70 -49.61 7.12 20.75
C ASP A 70 -48.44 7.61 21.62
N ASN A 71 -48.69 7.94 22.88
CA ASN A 71 -47.66 8.44 23.76
C ASN A 71 -46.75 7.32 24.25
N ILE A 72 -45.41 7.54 24.20
CA ILE A 72 -44.41 6.63 24.75
C ILE A 72 -44.49 6.71 26.28
N GLU A 73 -45.05 5.70 26.91
CA GLU A 73 -45.24 5.64 28.37
C GLU A 73 -43.99 5.11 29.08
N LYS A 74 -43.38 4.08 28.50
CA LYS A 74 -42.21 3.43 29.11
C LYS A 74 -41.24 2.91 28.04
N ILE A 75 -39.91 3.08 28.29
CA ILE A 75 -38.84 2.53 27.46
C ILE A 75 -38.17 1.43 28.29
N TYR A 76 -37.94 0.27 27.68
CA TYR A 76 -37.38 -0.92 28.33
C TYR A 76 -35.93 -1.16 27.99
N VAL A 77 -35.35 -0.48 26.98
CA VAL A 77 -34.03 -0.69 26.45
C VAL A 77 -33.19 0.59 26.47
N SER A 78 -31.89 0.44 26.31
CA SER A 78 -30.95 1.55 26.22
C SER A 78 -30.02 1.38 25.00
N VAL A 79 -29.41 2.48 24.54
CA VAL A 79 -28.38 2.43 23.50
C VAL A 79 -27.19 1.61 23.99
N GLY A 80 -26.69 0.72 23.13
CA GLY A 80 -25.62 -0.24 23.44
C GLY A 80 -26.11 -1.57 24.00
N GLN A 81 -27.42 -1.71 24.31
CA GLN A 81 -28.01 -2.96 24.80
C GLN A 81 -28.29 -3.90 23.64
N TRP A 82 -27.94 -5.17 23.83
CA TRP A 82 -28.33 -6.24 22.93
C TRP A 82 -29.77 -6.67 23.20
N VAL A 83 -30.55 -6.91 22.16
CA VAL A 83 -31.94 -7.36 22.20
C VAL A 83 -32.13 -8.56 21.28
N ALA A 84 -32.99 -9.48 21.69
CA ALA A 84 -33.49 -10.55 20.84
C ALA A 84 -34.70 -10.08 20.02
N LYS A 85 -34.95 -10.76 18.90
CA LYS A 85 -36.19 -10.57 18.15
C LYS A 85 -37.41 -10.79 19.09
N ASP A 86 -38.42 -9.94 18.95
CA ASP A 86 -39.66 -9.89 19.74
C ASP A 86 -39.51 -9.34 21.17
N ASP A 87 -38.33 -8.93 21.62
CA ASP A 87 -38.14 -8.21 22.88
C ASP A 87 -38.89 -6.87 22.86
N TRP A 88 -39.43 -6.49 24.02
CA TRP A 88 -40.12 -5.21 24.19
C TRP A 88 -39.14 -4.07 24.23
N LEU A 89 -39.30 -3.10 23.32
CA LEU A 89 -38.49 -1.90 23.25
C LEU A 89 -39.13 -0.74 24.03
N CYS A 90 -40.39 -0.47 23.78
CA CYS A 90 -41.16 0.50 24.53
C CYS A 90 -42.64 0.15 24.60
N GLN A 91 -43.35 0.75 25.56
CA GLN A 91 -44.77 0.69 25.73
C GLN A 91 -45.37 2.01 25.29
N LEU A 92 -46.44 1.92 24.51
CA LEU A 92 -47.25 3.04 24.03
C LEU A 92 -48.61 3.06 24.74
N TYR A 93 -49.11 4.26 24.97
CA TYR A 93 -50.42 4.49 25.53
C TYR A 93 -51.28 5.30 24.55
N ASN A 94 -52.40 4.69 24.15
CA ASN A 94 -53.44 5.35 23.34
C ASN A 94 -54.48 5.98 24.26
N LYS A 95 -54.51 7.31 24.26
CA LYS A 95 -55.45 8.06 25.13
C LYS A 95 -56.91 7.97 24.66
N ALA A 96 -57.14 7.69 23.37
CA ALA A 96 -58.50 7.63 22.83
C ALA A 96 -59.24 6.37 23.26
N ASP A 97 -58.49 5.25 23.31
CA ASP A 97 -59.06 3.92 23.62
C ASP A 97 -58.68 3.44 25.03
N ASP A 98 -57.95 4.23 25.81
CA ASP A 98 -57.39 3.86 27.12
C ASP A 98 -56.65 2.51 27.09
N SER A 99 -55.86 2.29 26.05
CA SER A 99 -55.21 1.02 25.77
C SER A 99 -53.71 1.13 25.70
N TYR A 100 -53.00 0.01 25.96
CA TYR A 100 -51.53 -0.08 25.84
C TYR A 100 -51.17 -1.00 24.70
N SER A 101 -50.12 -0.59 23.96
CA SER A 101 -49.48 -1.39 22.93
C SER A 101 -47.97 -1.44 23.18
N TYR A 102 -47.26 -2.35 22.48
CA TYR A 102 -45.83 -2.55 22.65
C TYR A 102 -45.11 -2.53 21.32
N VAL A 103 -44.09 -1.71 21.21
CA VAL A 103 -43.13 -1.78 20.11
C VAL A 103 -42.12 -2.85 20.44
N LYS A 104 -41.90 -3.80 19.52
CA LYS A 104 -41.02 -4.95 19.69
C LYS A 104 -39.84 -4.88 18.70
N ALA A 105 -38.72 -5.51 19.08
CA ALA A 105 -37.61 -5.73 18.19
C ALA A 105 -37.99 -6.64 17.03
N THR A 106 -37.75 -6.20 15.80
CA THR A 106 -38.09 -6.98 14.60
C THR A 106 -36.96 -7.94 14.22
N THR A 107 -35.77 -7.74 14.77
CA THR A 107 -34.56 -8.57 14.60
C THR A 107 -33.76 -8.58 15.90
N SER A 108 -32.86 -9.56 16.05
CA SER A 108 -31.86 -9.56 17.12
C SER A 108 -30.70 -8.67 16.75
N GLY A 109 -30.08 -8.00 17.72
CA GLY A 109 -28.93 -7.11 17.52
C GLY A 109 -28.75 -6.12 18.66
N THR A 110 -27.89 -5.15 18.47
CA THR A 110 -27.62 -4.08 19.44
C THR A 110 -28.36 -2.81 19.06
N ILE A 111 -28.97 -2.15 20.04
CA ILE A 111 -29.59 -0.83 19.85
C ILE A 111 -28.48 0.18 19.62
N THR A 112 -28.34 0.70 18.40
CA THR A 112 -27.30 1.68 18.04
C THR A 112 -27.80 3.11 18.05
N ALA A 113 -29.12 3.32 17.85
CA ALA A 113 -29.75 4.62 18.00
C ALA A 113 -31.14 4.50 18.64
N MET A 114 -31.51 5.52 19.40
CA MET A 114 -32.81 5.61 20.06
C MET A 114 -33.33 7.04 19.97
N ASN A 115 -34.41 7.24 19.22
CA ASN A 115 -35.12 8.50 19.08
C ASN A 115 -36.40 8.52 19.96
N ALA A 116 -36.74 7.38 20.55
CA ALA A 116 -37.87 7.27 21.46
C ALA A 116 -37.62 8.09 22.73
N VAL A 117 -38.56 8.97 23.09
CA VAL A 117 -38.49 9.80 24.30
C VAL A 117 -39.78 9.63 25.08
N LYS A 118 -39.68 9.26 26.37
CA LYS A 118 -40.85 9.11 27.23
C LYS A 118 -41.71 10.37 27.26
N GLY A 119 -43.02 10.22 27.09
CA GLY A 119 -44.01 11.29 27.06
C GLY A 119 -44.23 11.91 25.68
N ASN A 120 -43.38 11.63 24.71
CA ASN A 120 -43.55 12.08 23.32
C ASN A 120 -44.44 11.08 22.52
N PRO A 121 -45.10 11.55 21.45
CA PRO A 121 -45.82 10.66 20.56
C PRO A 121 -44.86 9.78 19.76
N ALA A 122 -45.23 8.53 19.56
CA ALA A 122 -44.54 7.60 18.67
C ALA A 122 -44.86 7.97 17.22
N ASN A 123 -43.89 8.60 16.55
CA ASN A 123 -44.03 9.03 15.16
C ASN A 123 -42.70 8.93 14.43
N GLY A 124 -42.58 7.99 13.50
CA GLY A 124 -41.36 7.75 12.70
C GLY A 124 -40.43 6.72 13.34
N GLU A 125 -39.13 6.87 13.08
CA GLU A 125 -38.09 5.96 13.56
C GLU A 125 -37.86 6.14 15.07
N LEU A 126 -38.09 5.08 15.84
CA LEU A 126 -37.92 5.07 17.29
C LEU A 126 -36.61 4.43 17.73
N PHE A 127 -36.24 3.33 17.09
CA PHE A 127 -34.98 2.59 17.40
C PHE A 127 -34.28 2.14 16.13
N THR A 128 -32.95 2.05 16.19
CA THR A 128 -32.15 1.36 15.18
C THR A 128 -31.46 0.17 15.83
N ILE A 129 -31.62 -1.01 15.25
CA ILE A 129 -31.03 -2.27 15.69
C ILE A 129 -30.01 -2.69 14.62
N GLU A 130 -28.77 -2.92 15.02
CA GLU A 130 -27.69 -3.35 14.13
C GLU A 130 -26.93 -4.54 14.72
N ASP A 131 -26.47 -5.45 13.85
CA ASP A 131 -25.56 -6.50 14.27
C ASP A 131 -24.12 -5.95 14.31
N THR A 132 -23.55 -5.90 15.51
CA THR A 132 -22.20 -5.38 15.73
C THR A 132 -21.08 -6.40 15.46
N ASN A 133 -21.43 -7.65 15.16
CA ASN A 133 -20.47 -8.72 14.89
C ASN A 133 -20.34 -9.00 13.39
N ASP A 134 -21.31 -8.61 12.59
CA ASP A 134 -21.31 -8.78 11.14
C ASP A 134 -21.16 -7.42 10.46
N LEU A 135 -19.91 -7.09 10.13
CA LEU A 135 -19.49 -5.77 9.68
C LEU A 135 -19.02 -5.80 8.23
N LYS A 136 -19.29 -4.73 7.52
CA LYS A 136 -18.74 -4.42 6.20
C LYS A 136 -18.18 -3.01 6.16
N VAL A 137 -17.38 -2.72 5.15
CA VAL A 137 -16.96 -1.35 4.86
C VAL A 137 -17.67 -0.86 3.62
N ARG A 138 -18.37 0.26 3.72
CA ARG A 138 -18.85 1.01 2.57
C ARG A 138 -17.82 2.05 2.21
N GLY A 139 -17.20 1.90 1.05
CA GLY A 139 -16.13 2.76 0.54
C GLY A 139 -16.52 3.52 -0.71
N LYS A 140 -15.62 4.41 -1.13
CA LYS A 140 -15.75 5.19 -2.37
C LYS A 140 -14.47 5.12 -3.17
N VAL A 141 -14.59 4.84 -4.47
CA VAL A 141 -13.50 4.84 -5.44
C VAL A 141 -13.75 5.88 -6.52
N LYS A 142 -12.67 6.37 -7.12
CA LYS A 142 -12.74 7.31 -8.24
C LYS A 142 -13.09 6.56 -9.53
N GLU A 143 -13.76 7.25 -10.46
CA GLU A 143 -14.08 6.71 -11.79
C GLU A 143 -12.84 6.17 -12.54
N ALA A 144 -11.70 6.85 -12.42
CA ALA A 144 -10.46 6.44 -13.07
C ALA A 144 -9.96 5.05 -12.64
N ASP A 145 -10.32 4.62 -11.43
CA ASP A 145 -9.84 3.38 -10.82
C ASP A 145 -10.74 2.18 -11.13
N LEU A 146 -11.96 2.43 -11.66
CA LEU A 146 -12.96 1.38 -11.91
C LEU A 146 -12.50 0.28 -12.87
N ASN A 147 -11.72 0.64 -13.90
CA ASN A 147 -11.22 -0.33 -14.88
C ASN A 147 -10.18 -1.31 -14.28
N HIS A 148 -9.67 -1.00 -13.09
CA HIS A 148 -8.63 -1.78 -12.41
C HIS A 148 -9.16 -2.56 -11.20
N ILE A 149 -10.47 -2.47 -10.93
CA ILE A 149 -11.10 -3.18 -9.82
C ILE A 149 -12.21 -4.12 -10.33
N HIS A 150 -12.35 -5.25 -9.66
CA HIS A 150 -13.42 -6.21 -9.91
C HIS A 150 -13.81 -6.92 -8.59
N ASP A 151 -14.95 -7.61 -8.61
CA ASP A 151 -15.44 -8.35 -7.45
C ASP A 151 -14.41 -9.41 -6.98
N ASN A 152 -14.40 -9.67 -5.67
CA ASN A 152 -13.53 -10.60 -4.96
C ASN A 152 -12.04 -10.20 -4.91
N MET A 153 -11.66 -8.97 -5.26
CA MET A 153 -10.30 -8.49 -5.01
C MET A 153 -9.99 -8.41 -3.52
N PRO A 154 -8.78 -8.79 -3.10
CA PRO A 154 -8.36 -8.63 -1.72
C PRO A 154 -8.19 -7.15 -1.37
N VAL A 155 -8.64 -6.78 -0.17
CA VAL A 155 -8.58 -5.41 0.33
C VAL A 155 -7.95 -5.41 1.71
N LEU A 156 -6.97 -4.55 1.91
CA LEU A 156 -6.39 -4.27 3.21
C LEU A 156 -7.12 -3.07 3.83
N VAL A 157 -7.83 -3.33 4.93
CA VAL A 157 -8.62 -2.32 5.64
C VAL A 157 -7.86 -1.85 6.86
N LYS A 158 -7.63 -0.55 6.99
CA LYS A 158 -7.00 0.09 8.14
C LYS A 158 -7.95 1.14 8.71
N ALA A 159 -8.35 0.99 9.98
CA ALA A 159 -9.13 2.00 10.68
C ALA A 159 -8.21 2.91 11.48
N ASP A 160 -8.40 4.24 11.39
CA ASP A 160 -7.55 5.21 12.08
C ASP A 160 -7.55 5.01 13.62
N ALA A 161 -8.64 4.51 14.18
CA ALA A 161 -8.77 4.26 15.61
C ALA A 161 -8.06 3.00 16.12
N THR A 162 -7.59 2.11 15.22
CA THR A 162 -6.94 0.84 15.60
C THR A 162 -5.41 0.86 15.44
N GLY A 163 -4.83 2.04 15.18
CA GLY A 163 -3.39 2.21 14.95
C GLY A 163 -2.93 1.49 13.69
N ASP A 164 -1.88 0.65 13.82
CA ASP A 164 -1.28 -0.04 12.67
C ASP A 164 -1.91 -1.40 12.35
N LYS A 165 -3.00 -1.76 13.01
CA LYS A 165 -3.68 -3.03 12.74
C LYS A 165 -4.36 -2.99 11.38
N ILE A 166 -4.04 -3.99 10.55
CA ILE A 166 -4.62 -4.21 9.23
C ILE A 166 -5.61 -5.36 9.31
N PHE A 167 -6.77 -5.18 8.72
CA PHE A 167 -7.82 -6.18 8.64
C PHE A 167 -7.97 -6.62 7.19
N PRO A 168 -7.86 -7.92 6.89
CA PRO A 168 -8.13 -8.43 5.55
C PRO A 168 -9.62 -8.34 5.25
N GLY A 169 -9.96 -7.99 4.03
CA GLY A 169 -11.31 -7.98 3.50
C GLY A 169 -11.32 -8.34 2.03
N ASN A 170 -12.50 -8.50 1.45
CA ASN A 170 -12.69 -8.73 0.03
C ASN A 170 -13.69 -7.74 -0.54
N LEU A 171 -13.40 -7.24 -1.73
CA LEU A 171 -14.32 -6.38 -2.47
C LEU A 171 -15.54 -7.21 -2.91
N SER A 172 -16.69 -6.98 -2.29
CA SER A 172 -17.90 -7.79 -2.53
C SER A 172 -18.83 -7.17 -3.55
N LYS A 173 -18.78 -5.85 -3.72
CA LYS A 173 -19.67 -5.17 -4.64
C LYS A 173 -19.12 -3.84 -5.11
N ILE A 174 -19.35 -3.55 -6.39
CA ILE A 174 -19.12 -2.24 -7.01
C ILE A 174 -20.46 -1.70 -7.48
N ALA A 175 -20.83 -0.49 -7.03
CA ALA A 175 -22.09 0.12 -7.44
C ALA A 175 -22.10 0.43 -8.95
N PRO A 176 -23.16 0.13 -9.67
CA PRO A 176 -23.26 0.38 -11.13
C PRO A 176 -23.45 1.87 -11.47
N THR A 177 -23.70 2.71 -10.46
CA THR A 177 -23.98 4.14 -10.66
C THR A 177 -23.10 5.00 -9.78
N ALA A 178 -22.68 6.15 -10.30
CA ALA A 178 -21.93 7.13 -9.53
C ALA A 178 -22.76 7.71 -8.39
N ILE A 179 -22.10 8.05 -7.31
CA ILE A 179 -22.69 8.80 -6.19
C ILE A 179 -23.00 10.21 -6.70
N LYS A 180 -24.25 10.59 -6.68
CA LYS A 180 -24.64 11.98 -6.95
C LYS A 180 -24.27 12.81 -5.73
N SER A 181 -23.25 13.65 -5.85
CA SER A 181 -22.99 14.69 -4.85
C SER A 181 -24.10 15.74 -4.95
N GLU A 182 -24.95 15.83 -3.92
CA GLU A 182 -25.97 16.90 -3.81
C GLU A 182 -25.35 18.27 -3.50
N ALA A 183 -24.05 18.35 -3.30
CA ALA A 183 -23.34 19.57 -2.98
C ALA A 183 -22.85 20.27 -4.24
N ALA A 184 -23.44 21.44 -4.48
CA ALA A 184 -22.96 22.52 -5.30
C ALA A 184 -23.37 22.55 -6.77
N ALA A 185 -24.47 23.26 -7.01
CA ALA A 185 -24.75 23.88 -8.31
C ALA A 185 -23.67 24.90 -8.77
N ASN A 186 -22.59 25.08 -7.98
CA ASN A 186 -21.51 26.07 -8.20
C ASN A 186 -20.08 25.56 -7.96
N ALA A 187 -19.83 24.25 -7.80
CA ALA A 187 -18.46 23.72 -7.69
C ALA A 187 -18.01 23.16 -9.05
N ALA A 188 -16.76 23.45 -9.40
CA ALA A 188 -16.08 22.84 -10.54
C ALA A 188 -16.28 21.32 -10.51
N ALA A 189 -16.52 20.71 -11.66
CA ALA A 189 -16.90 19.31 -11.83
C ALA A 189 -16.15 18.39 -10.85
N THR A 190 -16.83 17.98 -9.79
CA THR A 190 -16.32 16.94 -8.88
C THR A 190 -16.22 15.66 -9.69
N LYS A 191 -15.04 15.03 -9.69
CA LYS A 191 -14.83 13.74 -10.34
C LYS A 191 -15.85 12.73 -9.80
N ALA A 192 -16.44 11.94 -10.67
CA ALA A 192 -17.42 10.93 -10.27
C ALA A 192 -16.77 9.92 -9.31
N GLU A 193 -17.48 9.60 -8.25
CA GLU A 193 -17.12 8.56 -7.29
C GLU A 193 -18.16 7.44 -7.35
N PHE A 194 -17.71 6.22 -7.11
CA PHE A 194 -18.55 5.04 -7.09
C PHE A 194 -18.46 4.37 -5.73
N GLU A 195 -19.61 3.90 -5.26
CA GLU A 195 -19.69 3.17 -4.00
C GLU A 195 -19.16 1.75 -4.18
N ILE A 196 -18.40 1.29 -3.21
CA ILE A 196 -17.94 -0.10 -3.11
C ILE A 196 -18.30 -0.65 -1.73
N GLU A 197 -18.54 -1.96 -1.67
CA GLU A 197 -18.70 -2.70 -0.42
C GLU A 197 -17.55 -3.69 -0.27
N VAL A 198 -16.97 -3.72 0.92
CA VAL A 198 -15.88 -4.64 1.29
C VAL A 198 -16.35 -5.47 2.47
N ASP A 199 -16.36 -6.77 2.29
CA ASP A 199 -16.70 -7.74 3.31
C ASP A 199 -15.54 -7.93 4.26
N LEU A 200 -15.84 -7.96 5.55
CA LEU A 200 -14.89 -8.25 6.61
C LEU A 200 -15.15 -9.66 7.17
N PRO A 201 -14.13 -10.38 7.67
CA PRO A 201 -14.35 -11.63 8.39
C PRO A 201 -15.24 -11.43 9.62
N ALA A 202 -16.08 -12.41 9.93
CA ALA A 202 -17.04 -12.34 11.03
C ALA A 202 -16.41 -12.27 12.44
N ASP A 203 -15.12 -12.59 12.58
CA ASP A 203 -14.40 -12.61 13.86
C ASP A 203 -13.53 -11.36 14.08
N VAL A 204 -13.72 -10.31 13.30
CA VAL A 204 -12.98 -9.06 13.41
C VAL A 204 -13.33 -8.33 14.71
N THR A 205 -12.34 -8.19 15.58
CA THR A 205 -12.48 -7.48 16.87
C THR A 205 -11.80 -6.12 16.86
N GLY A 206 -12.42 -5.15 17.52
CA GLY A 206 -11.85 -3.79 17.69
C GLY A 206 -12.39 -2.79 16.67
N LEU A 207 -13.14 -3.21 15.66
CA LEU A 207 -13.86 -2.32 14.77
C LEU A 207 -15.23 -1.98 15.34
N LYS A 208 -15.70 -0.77 15.08
CA LYS A 208 -17.06 -0.31 15.46
C LYS A 208 -17.72 0.38 14.29
N ILE A 209 -19.04 0.23 14.21
CA ILE A 209 -19.87 0.92 13.24
C ILE A 209 -19.63 2.43 13.32
N GLY A 210 -19.50 3.08 12.17
CA GLY A 210 -19.21 4.50 12.05
C GLY A 210 -17.72 4.88 12.04
N MET A 211 -16.79 3.95 12.26
CA MET A 211 -15.36 4.24 12.11
C MET A 211 -14.99 4.50 10.67
N THR A 212 -14.17 5.51 10.44
CA THR A 212 -13.56 5.78 9.13
C THR A 212 -12.38 4.83 8.89
N THR A 213 -12.27 4.36 7.66
CA THR A 213 -11.23 3.42 7.24
C THR A 213 -10.54 3.89 5.97
N ARG A 214 -9.28 3.49 5.82
CA ARG A 214 -8.53 3.50 4.56
C ARG A 214 -8.53 2.10 3.99
N LEU A 215 -8.81 2.01 2.72
CA LEU A 215 -8.89 0.77 1.96
C LEU A 215 -7.76 0.77 0.95
N ASN A 216 -6.97 -0.28 0.91
CA ASN A 216 -6.00 -0.54 -0.15
C ASN A 216 -6.46 -1.80 -0.89
N ILE A 217 -7.08 -1.61 -2.04
CA ILE A 217 -7.54 -2.70 -2.93
C ILE A 217 -6.33 -3.18 -3.70
N ILE A 218 -5.97 -4.45 -3.59
CA ILE A 218 -4.81 -5.03 -4.27
C ILE A 218 -5.25 -5.34 -5.70
N SER A 219 -4.79 -4.51 -6.66
CA SER A 219 -5.13 -4.67 -8.07
C SER A 219 -4.24 -5.68 -8.78
N GLU A 220 -2.99 -5.78 -8.37
CA GLU A 220 -2.06 -6.77 -8.89
C GLU A 220 -1.04 -7.14 -7.80
N GLU A 221 -0.70 -8.43 -7.74
CA GLU A 221 0.30 -8.94 -6.80
C GLU A 221 1.25 -9.90 -7.52
N ARG A 222 2.54 -9.74 -7.24
CA ARG A 222 3.61 -10.65 -7.65
C ARG A 222 4.40 -11.06 -6.41
N ALA A 223 4.30 -12.32 -6.04
CA ALA A 223 5.01 -12.86 -4.88
C ALA A 223 6.35 -13.46 -5.31
N ASP A 224 7.35 -13.37 -4.43
CA ASP A 224 8.68 -14.00 -4.59
C ASP A 224 9.42 -13.59 -5.86
N VAL A 225 9.33 -12.29 -6.23
CA VAL A 225 10.01 -11.73 -7.41
C VAL A 225 11.20 -10.85 -7.01
N PHE A 226 12.23 -10.83 -7.86
CA PHE A 226 13.32 -9.88 -7.68
C PHE A 226 12.85 -8.47 -7.97
N CYS A 227 13.18 -7.54 -7.11
CA CYS A 227 12.82 -6.14 -7.28
C CYS A 227 13.97 -5.20 -6.95
N VAL A 228 13.98 -4.08 -7.66
CA VAL A 228 14.97 -3.02 -7.47
C VAL A 228 14.28 -1.65 -7.50
N PRO A 229 14.84 -0.62 -6.86
CA PRO A 229 14.39 0.75 -7.06
C PRO A 229 14.55 1.19 -8.52
N PHE A 230 13.68 2.06 -9.01
CA PHE A 230 13.77 2.60 -10.39
C PHE A 230 15.14 3.19 -10.70
N GLU A 231 15.76 3.84 -9.71
CA GLU A 231 17.04 4.50 -9.84
C GLU A 231 18.20 3.55 -10.17
N ALA A 232 18.03 2.24 -9.86
CA ALA A 232 19.05 1.22 -10.14
C ALA A 232 18.98 0.66 -11.56
N LEU A 233 17.94 1.01 -12.34
CA LEU A 233 17.80 0.59 -13.72
C LEU A 233 18.57 1.51 -14.67
N VAL A 234 19.18 0.91 -15.68
CA VAL A 234 19.83 1.61 -16.78
C VAL A 234 19.21 1.14 -18.09
N VAL A 235 18.75 2.10 -18.88
CA VAL A 235 18.27 1.85 -20.24
C VAL A 235 19.33 2.35 -21.22
N ASN A 236 19.83 1.49 -22.09
CA ASN A 236 20.80 1.87 -23.10
C ASN A 236 20.11 2.54 -24.32
N ASP A 237 20.91 3.09 -25.23
CA ASP A 237 20.42 3.76 -26.45
C ASP A 237 19.60 2.84 -27.38
N ALA A 238 19.74 1.52 -27.22
CA ALA A 238 18.98 0.52 -27.96
C ALA A 238 17.65 0.14 -27.28
N GLY A 239 17.32 0.77 -26.13
CA GLY A 239 16.11 0.51 -25.37
C GLY A 239 16.16 -0.77 -24.52
N GLN A 240 17.35 -1.35 -24.32
CA GLN A 240 17.53 -2.52 -23.46
C GLN A 240 17.73 -2.07 -22.01
N THR A 241 16.99 -2.70 -21.12
CA THR A 241 17.10 -2.45 -19.67
C THR A 241 18.12 -3.38 -19.05
N SER A 242 18.97 -2.86 -18.17
CA SER A 242 19.97 -3.61 -17.42
C SER A 242 20.09 -3.08 -15.99
N VAL A 243 20.61 -3.91 -15.09
CA VAL A 243 21.08 -3.51 -13.76
C VAL A 243 22.59 -3.62 -13.71
N TYR A 244 23.24 -2.72 -12.96
CA TYR A 244 24.68 -2.78 -12.75
C TYR A 244 25.00 -3.47 -11.44
N VAL A 245 25.89 -4.44 -11.48
CA VAL A 245 26.31 -5.26 -10.34
C VAL A 245 27.79 -5.01 -10.06
N ALA A 246 28.13 -4.86 -8.79
CA ALA A 246 29.52 -4.83 -8.36
C ALA A 246 30.02 -6.27 -8.18
N LYS A 247 30.79 -6.78 -9.14
CA LYS A 247 31.38 -8.12 -9.11
C LYS A 247 32.77 -8.06 -8.53
N GLU A 248 33.04 -8.84 -7.48
CA GLU A 248 34.34 -8.90 -6.84
C GLU A 248 35.43 -9.38 -7.82
N ASN A 249 36.55 -8.69 -7.84
CA ASN A 249 37.70 -9.08 -8.66
C ASN A 249 38.44 -10.23 -7.97
N PRO A 250 38.54 -11.42 -8.59
CA PRO A 250 39.15 -12.58 -7.96
C PRO A 250 40.68 -12.41 -7.72
N VAL A 251 41.31 -11.40 -8.33
CA VAL A 251 42.76 -11.18 -8.25
C VAL A 251 43.09 -10.11 -7.19
N GLU A 252 42.21 -9.13 -6.97
CA GLU A 252 42.41 -8.03 -6.02
C GLU A 252 41.27 -8.01 -5.00
N GLN A 253 41.49 -8.51 -3.78
CA GLN A 253 40.51 -8.45 -2.70
C GLN A 253 40.07 -7.01 -2.40
N GLY A 254 38.78 -6.75 -2.39
CA GLY A 254 38.22 -5.43 -2.12
C GLY A 254 38.09 -4.51 -3.34
N SER A 255 38.50 -4.97 -4.51
CA SER A 255 38.24 -4.31 -5.79
C SER A 255 37.08 -4.98 -6.49
N TYR A 256 36.16 -4.17 -7.01
CA TYR A 256 34.97 -4.64 -7.72
C TYR A 256 34.98 -4.07 -9.14
N THR A 257 34.40 -4.81 -10.06
CA THR A 257 34.20 -4.36 -11.44
C THR A 257 32.71 -4.28 -11.72
N VAL A 258 32.28 -3.22 -12.39
CA VAL A 258 30.87 -3.04 -12.80
C VAL A 258 30.57 -4.00 -13.96
N GLU A 259 29.58 -4.88 -13.75
CA GLU A 259 29.02 -5.75 -14.77
C GLU A 259 27.57 -5.34 -15.05
N ALA A 260 27.19 -5.21 -16.33
CA ALA A 260 25.82 -4.93 -16.73
C ALA A 260 25.10 -6.26 -16.98
N ILE A 261 24.03 -6.51 -16.23
CA ILE A 261 23.18 -7.68 -16.41
C ILE A 261 21.88 -7.24 -17.10
N PRO A 262 21.60 -7.75 -18.32
CA PRO A 262 20.34 -7.44 -19.00
C PRO A 262 19.17 -8.06 -18.24
N VAL A 263 18.10 -7.28 -18.10
CA VAL A 263 16.89 -7.69 -17.39
C VAL A 263 15.65 -7.30 -18.16
N THR A 264 14.55 -8.03 -17.94
CA THR A 264 13.20 -7.63 -18.34
C THR A 264 12.49 -7.09 -17.13
N THR A 265 11.72 -6.03 -17.31
CA THR A 265 10.90 -5.43 -16.26
C THR A 265 9.49 -6.03 -16.26
N GLY A 266 8.93 -6.22 -15.07
CA GLY A 266 7.58 -6.71 -14.85
C GLY A 266 6.70 -5.68 -14.15
N LEU A 267 6.09 -6.08 -13.01
CA LEU A 267 5.22 -5.21 -12.23
C LEU A 267 5.98 -4.01 -11.67
N GLU A 268 5.41 -2.84 -11.87
CA GLU A 268 5.90 -1.54 -11.43
C GLU A 268 5.00 -1.02 -10.30
N THR A 269 5.62 -0.60 -9.20
CA THR A 269 4.95 0.04 -8.05
C THR A 269 5.50 1.45 -7.87
N ASP A 270 5.03 2.21 -6.88
CA ASP A 270 5.49 3.59 -6.64
C ASP A 270 7.01 3.73 -6.38
N SER A 271 7.69 2.69 -5.94
CA SER A 271 9.12 2.76 -5.55
C SER A 271 9.99 1.64 -6.09
N LEU A 272 9.41 0.51 -6.44
CA LEU A 272 10.11 -0.69 -6.86
C LEU A 272 9.57 -1.20 -8.19
N ILE A 273 10.44 -1.86 -8.94
CA ILE A 273 10.09 -2.53 -10.18
C ILE A 273 10.57 -3.99 -10.14
N GLU A 274 9.72 -4.87 -10.58
CA GLU A 274 10.05 -6.27 -10.79
C GLU A 274 11.08 -6.41 -11.91
N ILE A 275 12.09 -7.23 -11.69
CA ILE A 275 13.08 -7.60 -12.70
C ILE A 275 13.21 -9.10 -12.84
N ALA A 276 13.39 -9.57 -14.06
CA ALA A 276 13.67 -10.96 -14.37
C ALA A 276 14.85 -11.10 -15.33
N GLY A 277 15.68 -12.12 -15.13
CA GLY A 277 16.85 -12.41 -15.95
C GLY A 277 17.57 -13.66 -15.48
N ASP A 278 18.18 -14.38 -16.40
CA ASP A 278 18.84 -15.70 -16.14
C ASP A 278 20.06 -15.59 -15.21
N GLN A 279 20.65 -14.40 -15.09
CA GLN A 279 21.88 -14.17 -14.31
C GLN A 279 21.59 -13.56 -12.94
N LEU A 280 20.30 -13.37 -12.58
CA LEU A 280 19.93 -12.84 -11.29
C LEU A 280 19.95 -13.93 -10.21
N SER A 281 20.51 -13.62 -9.07
CA SER A 281 20.49 -14.47 -7.87
C SER A 281 20.36 -13.62 -6.61
N GLU A 282 19.82 -14.21 -5.55
CA GLU A 282 19.80 -13.53 -4.26
C GLU A 282 21.18 -13.16 -3.78
N GLY A 283 21.30 -11.97 -3.19
CA GLY A 283 22.56 -11.46 -2.65
C GLY A 283 23.46 -10.76 -3.66
N LEU A 284 23.11 -10.68 -4.96
CA LEU A 284 23.86 -9.87 -5.91
C LEU A 284 23.93 -8.41 -5.46
N ALA A 285 25.13 -7.83 -5.46
CA ALA A 285 25.37 -6.44 -5.07
C ALA A 285 24.95 -5.49 -6.21
N ILE A 286 23.70 -5.07 -6.22
CA ILE A 286 23.15 -4.12 -7.21
C ILE A 286 23.62 -2.71 -6.86
N ILE A 287 24.15 -1.98 -7.84
CA ILE A 287 24.56 -0.57 -7.69
C ILE A 287 23.31 0.31 -7.69
N SER A 288 23.07 1.00 -6.57
CA SER A 288 21.86 1.80 -6.35
C SER A 288 21.79 3.05 -7.23
N GLN A 289 22.94 3.61 -7.63
CA GLN A 289 23.05 4.82 -8.45
C GLN A 289 24.01 4.60 -9.62
N PRO A 290 23.59 3.91 -10.68
CA PRO A 290 24.46 3.51 -11.78
C PRO A 290 24.89 4.65 -12.70
N GLN A 291 24.30 5.87 -12.58
CA GLN A 291 24.58 7.00 -13.48
C GLN A 291 26.04 7.50 -13.41
N THR A 292 26.77 7.17 -12.35
CA THR A 292 28.17 7.61 -12.13
C THR A 292 29.20 6.63 -12.63
N VAL A 293 28.79 5.45 -13.09
CA VAL A 293 29.66 4.36 -13.47
C VAL A 293 29.27 3.78 -14.83
N SER A 294 30.22 3.06 -15.44
CA SER A 294 30.00 2.36 -16.71
C SER A 294 30.48 0.91 -16.61
N PRO A 295 29.93 -0.02 -17.39
CA PRO A 295 30.37 -1.40 -17.43
C PRO A 295 31.90 -1.50 -17.67
N GLY A 296 32.57 -2.34 -16.89
CA GLY A 296 34.02 -2.51 -16.91
C GLY A 296 34.79 -1.56 -16.02
N MET A 297 34.20 -0.55 -15.39
CA MET A 297 34.89 0.33 -14.45
C MET A 297 35.23 -0.40 -13.14
N ALA A 298 36.41 -0.07 -12.59
CA ALA A 298 36.77 -0.48 -11.23
C ALA A 298 36.06 0.42 -10.21
N VAL A 299 35.40 -0.18 -9.23
CA VAL A 299 34.66 0.49 -8.17
C VAL A 299 35.00 -0.06 -6.78
N SER A 300 34.82 0.75 -5.76
CA SER A 300 34.86 0.31 -4.37
C SER A 300 33.45 0.33 -3.81
N VAL A 301 33.04 -0.75 -3.11
CA VAL A 301 31.73 -0.86 -2.53
C VAL A 301 31.72 -0.23 -1.14
N GLU A 302 30.90 0.78 -0.94
CA GLU A 302 30.53 1.25 0.39
C GLU A 302 29.36 0.41 0.91
N ALA A 303 29.55 -0.24 2.08
CA ALA A 303 28.46 -0.96 2.73
C ALA A 303 27.32 0.02 3.01
N GLY A 304 26.17 -0.17 2.37
CA GLY A 304 24.95 0.56 2.68
C GLY A 304 24.55 0.24 4.12
N VAL A 305 24.31 1.29 4.89
CA VAL A 305 23.75 1.20 6.26
C VAL A 305 22.28 0.92 6.18
#